data_d6d302d99b90fd4e9e99a0baa8d88d41
#
_entry.id   d6d302d99b90fd4e9e99a0baa8d88d41
#
_cell.length_a   1.000
_cell.length_b   1.000
_cell.length_c   1.000
_cell.angle_alpha   90.00
_cell.angle_beta   90.00
_cell.angle_gamma   90.00
#
_symmetry.space_group_name_H-M   'P 1'
#
loop_
_entity.id
_entity.type
_entity.pdbx_description
1 polymer ?
#
loop_
_entity_poly.entity_id
_entity_poly.type
_entity_poly.pdbx_seq_one_letter_code
_entity_poly.pdbx_strand_id
1 'polypeptide(L)'
;PVLPERDTILSLYFDVRRFLAVLEKFDESDRIYLDYDEERKFRIKIQCMDPSGCLKEVMERVQSTIFFSATLLPIRYYKEQLGGEKEDAAVYAKSVFLPEQRKVMIARDVTTKYTRRGAAEYEKIASYIDSFISAKEGNYLLFFPSYRFMDEIVTRLPNRENQKILVQMPEMREREREEFLEAF
;
A
#
# COMPACT_ATOMS: atom_id res chain seq x y z
N PRO A 1 4.20 24.50 -32.58
CA PRO A 1 2.96 23.94 -32.06
C PRO A 1 3.14 22.44 -31.90
N VAL A 2 3.14 21.95 -30.65
CA VAL A 2 3.14 20.52 -30.33
C VAL A 2 1.73 20.04 -30.61
N LEU A 3 1.57 19.11 -31.55
CA LEU A 3 0.28 18.51 -31.87
C LEU A 3 -0.12 17.60 -30.67
N PRO A 4 -1.28 17.82 -30.05
CA PRO A 4 -1.75 16.96 -28.93
C PRO A 4 -1.89 15.49 -29.35
N GLU A 5 -2.10 15.22 -30.62
CA GLU A 5 -2.15 13.86 -31.17
C GLU A 5 -0.81 13.11 -31.11
N ARG A 6 0.34 13.83 -31.18
CA ARG A 6 1.66 13.22 -31.12
C ARG A 6 1.92 12.56 -29.77
N ASP A 7 1.51 13.19 -28.67
CA ASP A 7 1.71 12.68 -27.32
C ASP A 7 0.83 11.45 -27.08
N THR A 8 -0.37 11.42 -27.64
CA THR A 8 -1.28 10.27 -27.60
C THR A 8 -0.71 9.07 -28.37
N ILE A 9 -0.16 9.30 -29.56
CA ILE A 9 0.46 8.23 -30.38
C ILE A 9 1.71 7.68 -29.69
N LEU A 10 2.55 8.54 -29.12
CA LEU A 10 3.74 8.12 -28.38
C LEU A 10 3.36 7.33 -27.11
N SER A 11 2.35 7.76 -26.38
CA SER A 11 1.83 7.01 -25.24
C SER A 11 1.37 5.62 -25.64
N LEU A 12 0.54 5.51 -26.67
CA LEU A 12 0.08 4.23 -27.21
C LEU A 12 1.26 3.35 -27.65
N TYR A 13 2.24 3.91 -28.34
CA TYR A 13 3.45 3.19 -28.77
C TYR A 13 4.20 2.60 -27.57
N PHE A 14 4.42 3.38 -26.51
CA PHE A 14 5.11 2.90 -25.32
C PHE A 14 4.28 1.86 -24.54
N ASP A 15 2.97 2.01 -24.49
CA ASP A 15 2.09 1.04 -23.83
C ASP A 15 2.08 -0.30 -24.58
N VAL A 16 2.00 -0.27 -25.90
CA VAL A 16 2.11 -1.48 -26.74
C VAL A 16 3.49 -2.12 -26.59
N ARG A 17 4.57 -1.33 -26.64
CA ARG A 17 5.93 -1.85 -26.43
C ARG A 17 6.11 -2.51 -25.07
N ARG A 18 5.57 -1.90 -24.02
CA ARG A 18 5.61 -2.48 -22.66
C ARG A 18 4.83 -3.78 -22.60
N PHE A 19 3.63 -3.80 -23.17
CA PHE A 19 2.81 -5.02 -23.21
C PHE A 19 3.52 -6.16 -23.96
N LEU A 20 4.08 -5.89 -25.14
CA LEU A 20 4.83 -6.89 -25.93
C LEU A 20 6.06 -7.38 -25.18
N ALA A 21 6.81 -6.51 -24.51
CA ALA A 21 7.99 -6.91 -23.74
C ALA A 21 7.65 -7.84 -22.57
N VAL A 22 6.47 -7.68 -21.97
CA VAL A 22 5.96 -8.60 -20.94
C VAL A 22 5.48 -9.91 -21.59
N LEU A 23 4.77 -9.80 -22.71
CA LEU A 23 4.25 -10.98 -23.43
C LEU A 23 5.38 -11.89 -23.96
N GLU A 24 6.51 -11.31 -24.40
CA GLU A 24 7.69 -12.08 -24.84
C GLU A 24 8.32 -12.93 -23.71
N LYS A 25 8.09 -12.52 -22.46
CA LYS A 25 8.58 -13.24 -21.27
C LYS A 25 7.50 -14.08 -20.59
N PHE A 26 6.32 -14.17 -21.21
CA PHE A 26 5.18 -14.90 -20.65
C PHE A 26 5.50 -16.39 -20.50
N ASP A 27 5.30 -16.92 -19.30
CA ASP A 27 5.52 -18.33 -18.99
C ASP A 27 4.45 -18.91 -18.04
N GLU A 28 4.70 -20.08 -17.47
CA GLU A 28 3.78 -20.75 -16.54
C GLU A 28 3.55 -20.01 -15.24
N SER A 29 4.41 -19.07 -14.88
CA SER A 29 4.27 -18.22 -13.70
C SER A 29 3.27 -17.08 -13.88
N ASP A 30 2.84 -16.83 -15.11
CA ASP A 30 1.97 -15.74 -15.46
C ASP A 30 0.50 -16.17 -15.65
N ARG A 31 -0.41 -15.22 -15.50
CA ARG A 31 -1.85 -15.41 -15.78
C ARG A 31 -2.36 -14.23 -16.59
N ILE A 32 -3.24 -14.54 -17.55
CA ILE A 32 -3.95 -13.52 -18.32
C ILE A 32 -5.37 -13.40 -17.77
N TYR A 33 -5.73 -12.17 -17.41
CA TYR A 33 -7.08 -11.80 -17.00
C TYR A 33 -7.72 -10.92 -18.06
N LEU A 34 -8.99 -11.16 -18.30
CA LEU A 34 -9.83 -10.35 -19.17
C LEU A 34 -10.95 -9.77 -18.30
N ASP A 35 -11.02 -8.47 -18.23
CA ASP A 35 -12.05 -7.78 -17.46
C ASP A 35 -12.50 -6.48 -18.16
N TYR A 36 -13.43 -5.78 -17.54
CA TYR A 36 -13.83 -4.44 -17.93
C TYR A 36 -13.51 -3.50 -16.77
N ASP A 37 -12.98 -2.32 -17.08
CA ASP A 37 -12.76 -1.28 -16.08
C ASP A 37 -14.09 -0.64 -15.62
N GLU A 38 -14.01 0.33 -14.73
CA GLU A 38 -15.18 1.07 -14.20
C GLU A 38 -15.95 1.82 -15.29
N GLU A 39 -15.28 2.20 -16.39
CA GLU A 39 -15.88 2.85 -17.57
C GLU A 39 -16.40 1.84 -18.60
N ARG A 40 -16.39 0.54 -18.29
CA ARG A 40 -16.74 -0.57 -19.18
C ARG A 40 -15.83 -0.72 -20.41
N LYS A 41 -14.59 -0.22 -20.34
CA LYS A 41 -13.59 -0.47 -21.36
C LYS A 41 -12.97 -1.85 -21.16
N PHE A 42 -12.85 -2.60 -22.25
CA PHE A 42 -12.21 -3.91 -22.23
C PHE A 42 -10.72 -3.79 -21.87
N ARG A 43 -10.28 -4.65 -20.94
CA ARG A 43 -8.91 -4.66 -20.44
C ARG A 43 -8.34 -6.06 -20.48
N ILE A 44 -7.13 -6.18 -21.05
CA ILE A 44 -6.30 -7.37 -20.98
C ILE A 44 -5.18 -7.09 -19.96
N LYS A 45 -5.03 -7.95 -18.97
CA LYS A 45 -4.02 -7.83 -17.93
C LYS A 45 -3.18 -9.09 -17.88
N ILE A 46 -1.87 -8.95 -18.00
CA ILE A 46 -0.90 -10.01 -17.70
C ILE A 46 -0.43 -9.78 -16.26
N GLN A 47 -0.50 -10.80 -15.44
CA GLN A 47 -0.09 -10.74 -14.03
C GLN A 47 0.87 -11.87 -13.74
N CYS A 48 2.08 -11.51 -13.32
CA CYS A 48 3.05 -12.45 -12.78
C CYS A 48 2.59 -12.91 -11.39
N MET A 49 2.44 -14.22 -11.21
CA MET A 49 2.04 -14.85 -9.95
C MET A 49 3.25 -15.32 -9.14
N ASP A 50 4.34 -15.61 -9.82
CA ASP A 50 5.60 -16.01 -9.20
C ASP A 50 6.78 -15.25 -9.86
N PRO A 51 7.29 -14.19 -9.21
CA PRO A 51 8.38 -13.39 -9.75
C PRO A 51 9.77 -13.99 -9.55
N SER A 52 9.89 -15.15 -8.87
CA SER A 52 11.17 -15.72 -8.44
C SER A 52 12.13 -15.96 -9.59
N GLY A 53 11.66 -16.51 -10.71
CA GLY A 53 12.46 -16.76 -11.90
C GLY A 53 13.05 -15.48 -12.50
N CYS A 54 12.21 -14.47 -12.71
CA CYS A 54 12.65 -13.18 -13.25
C CYS A 54 13.65 -12.47 -12.32
N LEU A 55 13.41 -12.53 -11.01
CA LEU A 55 14.32 -11.95 -10.03
C LEU A 55 15.66 -12.67 -9.99
N LYS A 56 15.65 -14.00 -10.07
CA LYS A 56 16.86 -14.81 -10.12
C LYS A 56 17.75 -14.45 -11.33
N GLU A 57 17.17 -14.31 -12.52
CA GLU A 57 17.89 -13.86 -13.71
C GLU A 57 18.58 -12.49 -13.52
N VAL A 58 17.93 -11.57 -12.80
CA VAL A 58 18.51 -10.25 -12.51
C VAL A 58 19.63 -10.36 -11.48
N MET A 59 19.44 -11.19 -10.45
CA MET A 59 20.43 -11.40 -9.39
C MET A 59 21.71 -12.05 -9.91
N GLU A 60 21.63 -12.94 -10.89
CA GLU A 60 22.78 -13.56 -11.54
C GLU A 60 23.70 -12.56 -12.27
N ARG A 61 23.22 -11.35 -12.58
CA ARG A 61 23.99 -10.29 -13.25
C ARG A 61 24.77 -9.40 -12.29
N VAL A 62 24.59 -9.59 -10.98
CA VAL A 62 25.23 -8.79 -9.95
C VAL A 62 26.01 -9.68 -8.99
N GLN A 63 27.00 -9.10 -8.31
CA GLN A 63 27.84 -9.86 -7.40
C GLN A 63 27.13 -10.27 -6.12
N SER A 64 26.20 -9.45 -5.64
CA SER A 64 25.40 -9.72 -4.46
C SER A 64 24.11 -8.92 -4.48
N THR A 65 23.08 -9.44 -3.82
CA THR A 65 21.78 -8.78 -3.66
C THR A 65 21.38 -8.80 -2.20
N ILE A 66 20.86 -7.70 -1.70
CA ILE A 66 20.34 -7.58 -0.34
C ILE A 66 18.90 -7.12 -0.41
N PHE A 67 17.98 -7.94 0.09
CA PHE A 67 16.58 -7.57 0.31
C PHE A 67 16.37 -7.21 1.77
N PHE A 68 15.68 -6.12 2.01
CA PHE A 68 15.35 -5.72 3.37
C PHE A 68 13.94 -5.12 3.46
N SER A 69 13.23 -5.46 4.51
CA SER A 69 11.92 -4.89 4.85
C SER A 69 11.59 -5.21 6.31
N ALA A 70 10.72 -4.42 6.91
CA ALA A 70 10.16 -4.72 8.23
C ALA A 70 9.21 -5.93 8.21
N THR A 71 8.75 -6.38 7.06
CA THR A 71 7.67 -7.37 6.89
C THR A 71 8.07 -8.60 6.08
N LEU A 72 9.36 -8.92 5.92
CA LEU A 72 9.83 -10.16 5.27
C LEU A 72 9.62 -11.41 6.14
N LEU A 73 8.41 -11.59 6.66
CA LEU A 73 8.01 -12.72 7.48
C LEU A 73 6.73 -13.38 6.95
N PRO A 74 6.69 -14.72 6.83
CA PRO A 74 7.73 -15.71 7.14
C PRO A 74 8.91 -15.66 6.15
N ILE A 75 10.13 -15.73 6.66
CA ILE A 75 11.33 -15.56 5.83
C ILE A 75 11.44 -16.58 4.71
N ARG A 76 11.03 -17.83 4.95
CA ARG A 76 11.07 -18.90 3.94
C ARG A 76 10.24 -18.56 2.71
N TYR A 77 9.00 -18.08 2.92
CA TYR A 77 8.10 -17.66 1.85
C TYR A 77 8.74 -16.56 0.99
N TYR A 78 9.29 -15.54 1.64
CA TYR A 78 9.91 -14.43 0.90
C TYR A 78 11.21 -14.84 0.19
N LYS A 79 12.02 -15.73 0.77
CA LYS A 79 13.17 -16.29 0.05
C LYS A 79 12.74 -16.95 -1.27
N GLU A 80 11.74 -17.82 -1.21
CA GLU A 80 11.19 -18.50 -2.39
C GLU A 80 10.67 -17.49 -3.41
N GLN A 81 9.84 -16.52 -2.99
CA GLN A 81 9.24 -15.51 -3.87
C GLN A 81 10.25 -14.52 -4.46
N LEU A 82 11.36 -14.28 -3.80
CA LEU A 82 12.42 -13.39 -4.27
C LEU A 82 13.51 -14.12 -5.06
N GLY A 83 13.34 -15.42 -5.35
CA GLY A 83 14.29 -16.20 -6.13
C GLY A 83 15.56 -16.58 -5.36
N GLY A 84 15.53 -16.50 -4.03
CA GLY A 84 16.65 -16.89 -3.16
C GLY A 84 16.74 -18.40 -2.96
N GLU A 85 17.94 -18.86 -2.65
CA GLU A 85 18.26 -20.25 -2.34
C GLU A 85 18.08 -20.53 -0.83
N LYS A 86 17.95 -21.81 -0.49
CA LYS A 86 17.75 -22.21 0.93
C LYS A 86 18.95 -21.81 1.81
N GLU A 87 20.11 -21.82 1.24
CA GLU A 87 21.41 -21.53 1.87
C GLU A 87 21.68 -20.04 2.04
N ASP A 88 20.93 -19.17 1.36
CA ASP A 88 21.12 -17.73 1.46
C ASP A 88 20.94 -17.24 2.90
N ALA A 89 21.77 -16.29 3.29
CA ALA A 89 21.75 -15.74 4.64
C ALA A 89 20.44 -14.98 4.91
N ALA A 90 19.92 -15.10 6.11
CA ALA A 90 18.80 -14.30 6.61
C ALA A 90 19.16 -13.69 7.96
N VAL A 91 18.97 -12.38 8.06
CA VAL A 91 19.25 -11.63 9.29
C VAL A 91 17.95 -11.11 9.87
N TYR A 92 17.71 -11.42 11.14
CA TYR A 92 16.60 -10.87 11.89
C TYR A 92 17.08 -9.72 12.77
N ALA A 93 16.77 -8.51 12.34
CA ALA A 93 17.02 -7.34 13.17
C ALA A 93 15.99 -7.29 14.31
N LYS A 94 16.46 -7.23 15.55
CA LYS A 94 15.57 -7.04 16.69
C LYS A 94 15.01 -5.61 16.69
N SER A 95 13.77 -5.47 17.16
CA SER A 95 13.18 -4.15 17.37
C SER A 95 14.03 -3.33 18.35
N VAL A 96 14.25 -2.07 18.04
CA VAL A 96 14.88 -1.10 18.97
C VAL A 96 13.91 -0.65 20.06
N PHE A 97 12.61 -0.91 19.88
CA PHE A 97 11.58 -0.59 20.87
C PHE A 97 11.37 -1.77 21.81
N LEU A 98 11.43 -1.50 23.10
CA LEU A 98 11.20 -2.51 24.13
C LEU A 98 9.71 -2.91 24.17
N PRO A 99 9.38 -4.18 24.48
CA PRO A 99 7.99 -4.64 24.59
C PRO A 99 7.14 -3.80 25.54
N GLU A 100 7.72 -3.28 26.61
CA GLU A 100 7.07 -2.47 27.63
C GLU A 100 6.65 -1.08 27.11
N GLN A 101 7.28 -0.60 26.04
CA GLN A 101 6.93 0.64 25.36
C GLN A 101 5.71 0.51 24.44
N ARG A 102 5.20 -0.72 24.26
CA ARG A 102 4.08 -1.01 23.38
C ARG A 102 2.87 -1.50 24.16
N LYS A 103 1.75 -0.80 24.04
CA LYS A 103 0.44 -1.25 24.51
C LYS A 103 -0.47 -1.50 23.33
N VAL A 104 -1.03 -2.70 23.23
CA VAL A 104 -2.00 -3.07 22.19
C VAL A 104 -3.38 -3.14 22.80
N MET A 105 -4.33 -2.43 22.23
CA MET A 105 -5.75 -2.44 22.63
C MET A 105 -6.59 -2.85 21.43
N ILE A 106 -7.60 -3.69 21.64
CA ILE A 106 -8.47 -4.19 20.57
C ILE A 106 -9.91 -3.87 20.95
N ALA A 107 -10.54 -3.00 20.18
CA ALA A 107 -11.98 -2.76 20.24
C ALA A 107 -12.71 -3.94 19.56
N ARG A 108 -13.51 -4.69 20.33
CA ARG A 108 -14.14 -5.95 19.87
C ARG A 108 -15.55 -5.76 19.31
N ASP A 109 -16.12 -4.59 19.47
CA ASP A 109 -17.50 -4.24 19.15
C ASP A 109 -17.64 -3.30 17.95
N VAL A 110 -16.51 -3.00 17.26
CA VAL A 110 -16.46 -2.26 16.00
C VAL A 110 -15.79 -3.09 14.89
N THR A 111 -16.06 -2.75 13.64
CA THR A 111 -15.48 -3.47 12.49
C THR A 111 -15.33 -2.59 11.26
N THR A 112 -14.34 -2.91 10.44
CA THR A 112 -14.13 -2.27 9.13
C THR A 112 -14.70 -3.09 7.97
N LYS A 113 -15.38 -4.23 8.24
CA LYS A 113 -15.97 -5.10 7.22
C LYS A 113 -16.95 -4.31 6.35
N TYR A 114 -16.81 -4.44 5.03
CA TYR A 114 -17.62 -3.72 4.06
C TYR A 114 -19.13 -3.90 4.29
N THR A 115 -19.57 -5.10 4.59
CA THR A 115 -20.98 -5.46 4.80
C THR A 115 -21.60 -4.87 6.06
N ARG A 116 -20.79 -4.32 6.99
CA ARG A 116 -21.24 -3.72 8.23
C ARG A 116 -20.99 -2.20 8.29
N ARG A 117 -20.49 -1.62 7.20
CA ARG A 117 -20.24 -0.18 7.12
C ARG A 117 -21.57 0.59 7.10
N GLY A 118 -21.68 1.60 7.96
CA GLY A 118 -22.84 2.46 8.06
C GLY A 118 -22.64 3.52 9.13
N ALA A 119 -23.56 4.50 9.19
CA ALA A 119 -23.44 5.66 10.08
C ALA A 119 -23.17 5.28 11.54
N ALA A 120 -23.94 4.35 12.09
CA ALA A 120 -23.78 3.90 13.48
C ALA A 120 -22.39 3.30 13.76
N GLU A 121 -21.82 2.52 12.81
CA GLU A 121 -20.50 1.96 12.95
C GLU A 121 -19.41 3.04 12.88
N TYR A 122 -19.57 4.01 11.97
CA TYR A 122 -18.65 5.14 11.83
C TYR A 122 -18.67 6.05 13.06
N GLU A 123 -19.84 6.36 13.60
CA GLU A 123 -20.00 7.14 14.85
C GLU A 123 -19.31 6.45 16.02
N LYS A 124 -19.47 5.13 16.13
CA LYS A 124 -18.87 4.35 17.19
C LYS A 124 -17.34 4.35 17.09
N ILE A 125 -16.79 4.17 15.89
CA ILE A 125 -15.35 4.25 15.64
C ILE A 125 -14.81 5.64 15.95
N ALA A 126 -15.51 6.70 15.49
CA ALA A 126 -15.14 8.09 15.79
C ALA A 126 -15.12 8.36 17.30
N SER A 127 -16.11 7.83 18.05
CA SER A 127 -16.16 7.93 19.51
C SER A 127 -14.99 7.24 20.20
N TYR A 128 -14.55 6.06 19.69
CA TYR A 128 -13.34 5.39 20.19
C TYR A 128 -12.09 6.24 19.96
N ILE A 129 -11.93 6.79 18.74
CA ILE A 129 -10.81 7.65 18.40
C ILE A 129 -10.80 8.89 19.30
N ASP A 130 -11.95 9.57 19.43
CA ASP A 130 -12.06 10.76 20.27
C ASP A 130 -11.72 10.47 21.75
N SER A 131 -12.22 9.37 22.28
CA SER A 131 -11.90 8.94 23.64
C SER A 131 -10.43 8.66 23.83
N PHE A 132 -9.79 8.03 22.82
CA PHE A 132 -8.37 7.69 22.84
C PHE A 132 -7.49 8.94 22.79
N ILE A 133 -7.80 9.88 21.91
CA ILE A 133 -7.06 11.14 21.75
C ILE A 133 -7.22 12.02 22.99
N SER A 134 -8.41 12.04 23.58
CA SER A 134 -8.72 12.83 24.78
C SER A 134 -8.04 12.29 26.04
N ALA A 135 -7.65 11.05 26.06
CA ALA A 135 -7.03 10.42 27.23
C ALA A 135 -5.59 10.91 27.49
N LYS A 136 -4.89 11.39 26.48
CA LYS A 136 -3.51 11.87 26.60
C LYS A 136 -3.19 12.85 25.47
N GLU A 137 -2.53 13.97 25.77
CA GLU A 137 -1.99 14.88 24.79
C GLU A 137 -0.80 14.23 24.05
N GLY A 138 -0.73 14.42 22.73
CA GLY A 138 0.34 13.87 21.89
C GLY A 138 -0.04 13.82 20.43
N ASN A 139 0.86 13.28 19.61
CA ASN A 139 0.64 13.05 18.19
C ASN A 139 0.04 11.65 17.96
N TYR A 140 -0.98 11.57 17.11
CA TYR A 140 -1.71 10.35 16.81
C TYR A 140 -1.72 10.10 15.32
N LEU A 141 -1.37 8.87 14.92
CA LEU A 141 -1.40 8.44 13.53
C LEU A 141 -2.50 7.41 13.35
N LEU A 142 -3.46 7.73 12.48
CA LEU A 142 -4.64 6.90 12.21
C LEU A 142 -4.56 6.30 10.81
N PHE A 143 -4.69 4.96 10.71
CA PHE A 143 -4.73 4.25 9.43
C PHE A 143 -6.13 3.74 9.14
N PHE A 144 -6.59 3.94 7.92
CA PHE A 144 -7.91 3.54 7.47
C PHE A 144 -7.84 2.61 6.26
N PRO A 145 -8.82 1.70 6.07
CA PRO A 145 -8.83 0.76 4.96
C PRO A 145 -9.08 1.40 3.58
N SER A 146 -9.60 2.63 3.54
CA SER A 146 -9.79 3.40 2.31
C SER A 146 -10.02 4.88 2.63
N TYR A 147 -9.78 5.75 1.66
CA TYR A 147 -10.04 7.20 1.78
C TYR A 147 -11.52 7.48 2.10
N ARG A 148 -12.45 6.83 1.40
CA ARG A 148 -13.88 6.98 1.69
C ARG A 148 -14.22 6.61 3.14
N PHE A 149 -13.63 5.56 3.68
CA PHE A 149 -13.84 5.18 5.08
C PHE A 149 -13.24 6.21 6.04
N MET A 150 -12.07 6.75 5.71
CA MET A 150 -11.42 7.83 6.45
C MET A 150 -12.31 9.07 6.51
N ASP A 151 -12.83 9.54 5.37
CA ASP A 151 -13.69 10.72 5.28
C ASP A 151 -14.94 10.57 6.14
N GLU A 152 -15.58 9.40 6.11
CA GLU A 152 -16.74 9.08 6.95
C GLU A 152 -16.44 9.17 8.45
N ILE A 153 -15.22 8.83 8.86
CA ILE A 153 -14.80 8.93 10.27
C ILE A 153 -14.39 10.36 10.61
N VAL A 154 -13.55 11.01 9.78
CA VAL A 154 -13.03 12.35 10.05
C VAL A 154 -14.15 13.37 10.18
N THR A 155 -15.20 13.30 9.33
CA THR A 155 -16.36 14.20 9.40
C THR A 155 -17.20 14.05 10.68
N ARG A 156 -17.00 12.95 11.43
CA ARG A 156 -17.69 12.66 12.69
C ARG A 156 -16.85 12.96 13.93
N LEU A 157 -15.55 13.26 13.73
CA LEU A 157 -14.70 13.67 14.85
C LEU A 157 -15.11 15.09 15.32
N PRO A 158 -15.13 15.35 16.63
CA PRO A 158 -15.40 16.67 17.14
C PRO A 158 -14.29 17.65 16.75
N ASN A 159 -14.68 18.83 16.30
CA ASN A 159 -13.73 19.91 16.06
C ASN A 159 -13.34 20.56 17.39
N ARG A 160 -12.05 20.55 17.73
CA ARG A 160 -11.51 21.14 18.97
C ARG A 160 -10.44 22.16 18.64
N GLU A 161 -10.46 23.29 19.29
CA GLU A 161 -9.49 24.40 19.06
C GLU A 161 -8.03 24.00 19.30
N ASN A 162 -7.79 23.05 20.19
CA ASN A 162 -6.45 22.55 20.55
C ASN A 162 -5.99 21.33 19.72
N GLN A 163 -6.72 20.95 18.67
CA GLN A 163 -6.39 19.82 17.82
C GLN A 163 -6.16 20.26 16.38
N LYS A 164 -5.11 19.79 15.77
CA LYS A 164 -4.82 19.91 14.34
C LYS A 164 -4.99 18.55 13.69
N ILE A 165 -5.94 18.43 12.76
CA ILE A 165 -6.17 17.22 11.99
C ILE A 165 -5.49 17.41 10.63
N LEU A 166 -4.50 16.57 10.34
CA LEU A 166 -3.85 16.45 9.04
C LEU A 166 -4.42 15.24 8.31
N VAL A 167 -4.91 15.43 7.09
CA VAL A 167 -5.52 14.36 6.29
C VAL A 167 -4.71 14.16 5.01
N GLN A 168 -4.23 12.94 4.80
CA GLN A 168 -3.55 12.59 3.57
C GLN A 168 -4.57 12.42 2.44
N MET A 169 -4.42 13.16 1.35
CA MET A 169 -5.27 13.07 0.17
C MET A 169 -4.67 12.11 -0.87
N PRO A 170 -5.51 11.38 -1.65
CA PRO A 170 -5.01 10.40 -2.64
C PRO A 170 -4.16 11.02 -3.75
N GLU A 171 -4.42 12.30 -4.08
CA GLU A 171 -3.82 13.01 -5.21
C GLU A 171 -2.56 13.80 -4.83
N MET A 172 -2.11 13.70 -3.57
CA MET A 172 -0.89 14.40 -3.11
C MET A 172 0.33 13.97 -3.92
N ARG A 173 1.04 14.96 -4.49
CA ARG A 173 2.35 14.78 -5.11
C ARG A 173 3.42 14.53 -4.05
N GLU A 174 4.59 14.05 -4.47
CA GLU A 174 5.69 13.71 -3.55
C GLU A 174 6.05 14.86 -2.61
N ARG A 175 6.21 16.08 -3.16
CA ARG A 175 6.49 17.27 -2.37
C ARG A 175 5.41 17.59 -1.33
N GLU A 176 4.14 17.44 -1.70
CA GLU A 176 3.01 17.67 -0.77
C GLU A 176 2.98 16.61 0.35
N ARG A 177 3.45 15.40 0.06
CA ARG A 177 3.61 14.34 1.08
C ARG A 177 4.75 14.65 2.04
N GLU A 178 5.86 15.18 1.55
CA GLU A 178 6.96 15.64 2.38
C GLU A 178 6.51 16.78 3.32
N GLU A 179 5.86 17.81 2.78
CA GLU A 179 5.29 18.92 3.55
C GLU A 179 4.24 18.44 4.59
N PHE A 180 3.44 17.42 4.23
CA PHE A 180 2.49 16.78 5.14
C PHE A 180 3.19 16.08 6.31
N LEU A 181 4.27 15.36 6.04
CA LEU A 181 5.06 14.68 7.07
C LEU A 181 5.81 15.67 7.97
N GLU A 182 6.32 16.78 7.42
CA GLU A 182 6.97 17.83 8.19
C GLU A 182 5.99 18.60 9.10
N ALA A 183 4.72 18.63 8.71
CA ALA A 183 3.65 19.29 9.48
C ALA A 183 3.13 18.48 10.67
N PHE A 184 3.45 17.18 10.73
CA PHE A 184 3.11 16.23 11.79
C PHE A 184 4.13 16.25 12.92
#